data_474cec5449afc2136cb8965f3ff72eae
#
_entry.id   474cec5449afc2136cb8965f3ff72eae
#
_cell.length_a   1.000
_cell.length_b   1.000
_cell.length_c   1.000
_cell.angle_alpha   90.00
_cell.angle_beta   90.00
_cell.angle_gamma   90.00
#
_symmetry.space_group_name_H-M   'P 1'
#
loop_
_entity.id
_entity.type
_entity.pdbx_description
1 polymer ?
#
loop_
_entity_poly.entity_id
_entity_poly.type
_entity_poly.pdbx_seq_one_letter_code
_entity_poly.pdbx_strand_id
1 'polypeptide(L)'
;MSLDNELPNRPRSWKVLLHHVFQIPKAFLDNEEKSQEYTYELMTESPPEKLKNSSDIANFGEEISNRFIIWWKKSRDSDFSKQVPTYFGMTSRHELLERTVWHSTQHIRQLQSLLENLEIKPGEIISNEQMKGLPLTQEIWDEQKM
;
A
#
# COMPACT_ATOMS: atom_id res chain seq x y z
N MET A 1 -10.14 -15.08 -13.79
CA MET A 1 -9.30 -13.86 -13.70
C MET A 1 -7.85 -14.26 -13.53
N SER A 2 -6.98 -13.77 -14.38
CA SER A 2 -5.54 -13.99 -14.25
C SER A 2 -4.87 -12.76 -13.64
N LEU A 3 -3.86 -12.98 -12.81
CA LEU A 3 -3.07 -11.88 -12.21
C LEU A 3 -2.33 -11.05 -13.28
N ASP A 4 -2.07 -11.62 -14.43
CA ASP A 4 -1.38 -10.93 -15.52
C ASP A 4 -2.34 -10.11 -16.39
N ASN A 5 -3.64 -10.26 -16.21
CA ASN A 5 -4.63 -9.45 -16.94
C ASN A 5 -4.58 -8.00 -16.49
N GLU A 6 -4.77 -7.08 -17.43
CA GLU A 6 -4.89 -5.67 -17.09
C GLU A 6 -6.19 -5.39 -16.35
N LEU A 7 -6.16 -4.36 -15.51
CA LEU A 7 -7.34 -3.85 -14.86
C LEU A 7 -8.27 -3.21 -15.89
N PRO A 8 -9.61 -3.27 -15.69
CA PRO A 8 -10.57 -2.73 -16.63
C PRO A 8 -10.41 -1.23 -16.91
N ASN A 9 -9.87 -0.48 -15.95
CA ASN A 9 -9.82 0.98 -16.02
C ASN A 9 -8.44 1.59 -15.76
N ARG A 10 -7.39 0.77 -15.74
CA ARG A 10 -6.02 1.22 -15.53
C ARG A 10 -5.05 0.38 -16.38
N PRO A 11 -3.98 0.98 -16.92
CA PRO A 11 -3.01 0.24 -17.74
C PRO A 11 -1.98 -0.50 -16.87
N ARG A 12 -2.48 -1.38 -16.02
CA ARG A 12 -1.62 -2.25 -15.19
C ARG A 12 -2.36 -3.54 -14.87
N SER A 13 -1.60 -4.57 -14.54
CA SER A 13 -2.16 -5.87 -14.21
C SER A 13 -2.69 -5.91 -12.78
N TRP A 14 -3.55 -6.88 -12.49
CA TRP A 14 -3.98 -7.19 -11.14
C TRP A 14 -2.80 -7.45 -10.21
N LYS A 15 -1.80 -8.18 -10.70
CA LYS A 15 -0.59 -8.51 -9.95
C LYS A 15 0.16 -7.25 -9.51
N VAL A 16 0.32 -6.30 -10.41
CA VAL A 16 1.01 -5.04 -10.11
C VAL A 16 0.27 -4.27 -9.02
N LEU A 17 -1.05 -4.15 -9.12
CA LEU A 17 -1.83 -3.44 -8.11
C LEU A 17 -1.81 -4.17 -6.75
N LEU A 18 -2.00 -5.48 -6.75
CA LEU A 18 -1.95 -6.27 -5.51
C LEU A 18 -0.60 -6.17 -4.82
N HIS A 19 0.48 -6.26 -5.57
CA HIS A 19 1.82 -6.12 -5.03
C HIS A 19 2.04 -4.70 -4.49
N HIS A 20 1.56 -3.69 -5.20
CA HIS A 20 1.74 -2.28 -4.84
C HIS A 20 1.11 -1.96 -3.47
N VAL A 21 -0.02 -2.56 -3.13
CA VAL A 21 -0.65 -2.39 -1.81
C VAL A 21 0.32 -2.68 -0.68
N PHE A 22 1.18 -3.69 -0.85
CA PHE A 22 2.15 -4.08 0.17
C PHE A 22 3.52 -3.43 -0.03
N GLN A 23 3.84 -3.03 -1.26
CA GLN A 23 5.09 -2.31 -1.55
C GLN A 23 5.10 -0.93 -0.89
N ILE A 24 3.96 -0.27 -0.80
CA ILE A 24 3.83 1.04 -0.14
C ILE A 24 4.32 0.96 1.31
N PRO A 25 3.78 0.10 2.17
CA PRO A 25 4.29 -0.01 3.53
C PRO A 25 5.71 -0.59 3.59
N LYS A 26 6.10 -1.45 2.66
CA LYS A 26 7.48 -1.94 2.60
C LYS A 26 8.48 -0.80 2.38
N ALA A 27 8.18 0.11 1.46
CA ALA A 27 9.03 1.27 1.20
C ALA A 27 9.17 2.14 2.46
N PHE A 28 8.08 2.35 3.18
CA PHE A 28 8.11 3.06 4.45
C PHE A 28 9.02 2.37 5.46
N LEU A 29 8.87 1.05 5.62
CA LEU A 29 9.67 0.27 6.56
C LEU A 29 11.15 0.24 6.16
N ASP A 30 11.46 0.12 4.89
CA ASP A 30 12.84 0.15 4.41
C ASP A 30 13.50 1.49 4.70
N ASN A 31 12.76 2.59 4.58
CA ASN A 31 13.25 3.91 4.96
C ASN A 31 13.49 3.99 6.48
N GLU A 32 12.55 3.52 7.30
CA GLU A 32 12.63 3.58 8.75
C GLU A 32 13.72 2.68 9.32
N GLU A 33 13.82 1.46 8.84
CA GLU A 33 14.69 0.44 9.43
C GLU A 33 16.09 0.39 8.82
N LYS A 34 16.20 0.72 7.53
CA LYS A 34 17.45 0.56 6.77
C LYS A 34 18.01 1.87 6.25
N SER A 35 17.39 2.99 6.59
CA SER A 35 17.74 4.31 6.04
C SER A 35 17.76 4.34 4.52
N GLN A 36 16.94 3.50 3.90
CA GLN A 36 16.77 3.49 2.46
C GLN A 36 16.15 4.81 2.01
N GLU A 37 16.73 5.44 1.00
CA GLU A 37 16.18 6.68 0.46
C GLU A 37 14.75 6.46 -0.05
N TYR A 38 13.83 7.37 0.31
CA TYR A 38 12.42 7.25 -0.06
C TYR A 38 12.20 7.85 -1.44
N THR A 39 12.41 7.03 -2.47
CA THR A 39 12.29 7.43 -3.87
C THR A 39 10.98 6.92 -4.47
N TYR A 40 10.59 7.56 -5.58
CA TYR A 40 9.46 7.09 -6.37
C TYR A 40 9.69 5.65 -6.86
N GLU A 41 10.90 5.34 -7.28
CA GLU A 41 11.29 4.01 -7.76
C GLU A 41 11.17 2.96 -6.66
N LEU A 42 11.56 3.29 -5.44
CA LEU A 42 11.40 2.37 -4.30
C LEU A 42 9.92 2.07 -4.05
N MET A 43 9.08 3.10 -4.03
CA MET A 43 7.67 2.94 -3.76
C MET A 43 6.93 2.20 -4.87
N THR A 44 7.37 2.35 -6.12
CA THR A 44 6.72 1.75 -7.29
C THR A 44 7.47 0.56 -7.85
N GLU A 45 8.33 -0.05 -7.06
CA GLU A 45 9.10 -1.23 -7.47
C GLU A 45 8.18 -2.34 -7.98
N SER A 46 8.56 -2.92 -9.12
CA SER A 46 7.79 -3.99 -9.74
C SER A 46 7.81 -5.27 -8.90
N PRO A 47 6.76 -6.10 -9.00
CA PRO A 47 6.76 -7.39 -8.30
C PRO A 47 7.96 -8.23 -8.70
N PRO A 48 8.70 -8.81 -7.72
CA PRO A 48 9.75 -9.77 -8.03
C PRO A 48 9.19 -10.99 -8.79
N GLU A 49 10.01 -11.57 -9.65
CA GLU A 49 9.60 -12.75 -10.43
C GLU A 49 9.20 -13.95 -9.57
N LYS A 50 9.72 -14.04 -8.36
CA LYS A 50 9.38 -15.10 -7.43
C LYS A 50 7.92 -15.05 -6.96
N LEU A 51 7.27 -13.90 -7.06
CA LEU A 51 5.84 -13.75 -6.72
C LEU A 51 5.01 -14.13 -7.96
N LYS A 52 4.64 -15.39 -8.07
CA LYS A 52 4.01 -15.94 -9.27
C LYS A 52 2.49 -16.03 -9.19
N ASN A 53 1.94 -16.14 -8.01
CA ASN A 53 0.51 -16.36 -7.82
C ASN A 53 -0.02 -15.57 -6.61
N SER A 54 -1.33 -15.64 -6.40
CA SER A 54 -1.98 -14.90 -5.31
C SER A 54 -1.49 -15.34 -3.93
N SER A 55 -1.13 -16.61 -3.75
CA SER A 55 -0.58 -17.09 -2.47
C SER A 55 0.78 -16.47 -2.19
N ASP A 56 1.63 -16.33 -3.19
CA ASP A 56 2.93 -15.69 -3.04
C ASP A 56 2.77 -14.23 -2.61
N ILE A 57 1.82 -13.51 -3.22
CA ILE A 57 1.55 -12.11 -2.88
C ILE A 57 0.96 -12.01 -1.48
N ALA A 58 0.05 -12.91 -1.11
CA ALA A 58 -0.53 -12.94 0.23
C ALA A 58 0.56 -13.19 1.29
N ASN A 59 1.48 -14.10 1.03
CA ASN A 59 2.60 -14.36 1.94
C ASN A 59 3.52 -13.14 2.07
N PHE A 60 3.80 -12.46 0.98
CA PHE A 60 4.55 -11.20 1.00
C PHE A 60 3.83 -10.16 1.87
N GLY A 61 2.53 -10.01 1.68
CA GLY A 61 1.71 -9.09 2.49
C GLY A 61 1.74 -9.43 3.97
N GLU A 62 1.70 -10.71 4.31
CA GLU A 62 1.78 -11.17 5.70
C GLU A 62 3.13 -10.83 6.33
N GLU A 63 4.22 -11.02 5.59
CA GLU A 63 5.56 -10.64 6.05
C GLU A 63 5.65 -9.14 6.33
N ILE A 64 5.12 -8.33 5.41
CA ILE A 64 5.12 -6.86 5.58
C ILE A 64 4.26 -6.46 6.77
N SER A 65 3.08 -7.07 6.93
CA SER A 65 2.20 -6.82 8.06
C SER A 65 2.90 -7.11 9.39
N ASN A 66 3.58 -8.24 9.49
CA ASN A 66 4.32 -8.63 10.69
C ASN A 66 5.47 -7.67 10.98
N ARG A 67 6.23 -7.26 9.96
CA ARG A 67 7.28 -6.23 10.10
C ARG A 67 6.70 -4.92 10.61
N PHE A 68 5.55 -4.51 10.06
CA PHE A 68 4.91 -3.26 10.44
C PHE A 68 4.48 -3.27 11.90
N ILE A 69 3.91 -4.37 12.36
CA ILE A 69 3.49 -4.53 13.75
C ILE A 69 4.70 -4.43 14.70
N ILE A 70 5.78 -5.12 14.37
CA ILE A 70 7.03 -5.09 15.16
C ILE A 70 7.60 -3.67 15.19
N TRP A 71 7.67 -3.02 14.03
CA TRP A 71 8.13 -1.64 13.93
C TRP A 71 7.29 -0.69 14.78
N TRP A 72 5.96 -0.83 14.72
CA TRP A 72 5.04 0.02 15.47
C TRP A 72 5.26 -0.12 16.97
N LYS A 73 5.40 -1.33 17.47
CA LYS A 73 5.64 -1.59 18.89
C LYS A 73 6.91 -0.92 19.40
N LYS A 74 7.93 -0.87 18.55
CA LYS A 74 9.21 -0.22 18.90
C LYS A 74 9.16 1.30 18.77
N SER A 75 8.39 1.81 17.85
CA SER A 75 8.50 3.19 17.39
C SER A 75 7.37 4.11 17.83
N ARG A 76 6.25 3.55 18.29
CA ARG A 76 5.03 4.34 18.56
C ARG A 76 5.23 5.51 19.55
N ASP A 77 6.20 5.39 20.46
CA ASP A 77 6.49 6.43 21.46
C ASP A 77 7.67 7.32 21.05
N SER A 78 8.19 7.16 19.84
CA SER A 78 9.28 7.97 19.32
C SER A 78 8.77 9.26 18.70
N ASP A 79 9.70 10.14 18.28
CA ASP A 79 9.35 11.45 17.72
C ASP A 79 8.87 11.35 16.28
N PHE A 80 7.58 11.53 16.06
CA PHE A 80 6.97 11.52 14.73
C PHE A 80 6.97 12.90 14.05
N SER A 81 7.47 13.94 14.72
CA SER A 81 7.63 15.27 14.09
C SER A 81 8.91 15.38 13.27
N LYS A 82 9.82 14.41 13.41
CA LYS A 82 11.08 14.38 12.67
C LYS A 82 10.84 14.47 11.16
N GLN A 83 11.61 15.32 10.49
CA GLN A 83 11.49 15.52 9.05
C GLN A 83 12.21 14.43 8.27
N VAL A 84 11.58 13.97 7.22
CA VAL A 84 12.08 12.90 6.35
C VAL A 84 12.13 13.42 4.91
N PRO A 85 13.28 13.33 4.24
CA PRO A 85 13.34 13.66 2.82
C PRO A 85 12.68 12.58 1.98
N THR A 86 11.84 12.99 1.04
CA THR A 86 11.12 12.09 0.13
C THR A 86 11.22 12.62 -1.29
N TYR A 87 10.80 11.83 -2.26
CA TYR A 87 10.77 12.25 -3.66
C TYR A 87 9.75 13.37 -3.92
N PHE A 88 8.81 13.60 -3.01
CA PHE A 88 7.84 14.70 -3.10
C PHE A 88 8.14 15.86 -2.12
N GLY A 89 9.33 15.87 -1.53
CA GLY A 89 9.79 16.92 -0.62
C GLY A 89 9.99 16.45 0.81
N MET A 90 10.27 17.41 1.69
CA MET A 90 10.40 17.12 3.12
C MET A 90 9.02 16.96 3.74
N THR A 91 8.85 15.92 4.55
CA THR A 91 7.60 15.67 5.26
C THR A 91 7.90 15.15 6.66
N SER A 92 6.96 15.28 7.60
CA SER A 92 7.13 14.69 8.91
C SER A 92 6.95 13.17 8.85
N ARG A 93 7.59 12.47 9.77
CA ARG A 93 7.38 11.02 9.92
C ARG A 93 5.90 10.67 10.08
N HIS A 94 5.18 11.51 10.84
CA HIS A 94 3.74 11.35 11.03
C HIS A 94 2.98 11.39 9.70
N GLU A 95 3.24 12.42 8.91
CA GLU A 95 2.57 12.60 7.61
C GLU A 95 2.93 11.46 6.64
N LEU A 96 4.17 11.01 6.66
CA LEU A 96 4.60 9.90 5.82
C LEU A 96 3.93 8.59 6.23
N LEU A 97 3.79 8.34 7.53
CA LEU A 97 3.06 7.18 8.03
C LEU A 97 1.58 7.25 7.62
N GLU A 98 0.95 8.39 7.83
CA GLU A 98 -0.45 8.58 7.46
C GLU A 98 -0.66 8.37 5.95
N ARG A 99 0.22 8.96 5.14
CA ARG A 99 0.19 8.77 3.68
C ARG A 99 0.35 7.28 3.31
N THR A 100 1.26 6.59 3.96
CA THR A 100 1.48 5.16 3.73
C THR A 100 0.20 4.36 3.97
N VAL A 101 -0.48 4.62 5.06
CA VAL A 101 -1.70 3.90 5.43
C VAL A 101 -2.86 4.24 4.50
N TRP A 102 -3.13 5.53 4.25
CA TRP A 102 -4.27 5.87 3.40
C TRP A 102 -4.03 5.48 1.94
N HIS A 103 -2.80 5.52 1.46
CA HIS A 103 -2.47 5.15 0.08
C HIS A 103 -2.77 3.67 -0.18
N SER A 104 -2.31 2.79 0.72
CA SER A 104 -2.62 1.36 0.64
C SER A 104 -4.12 1.11 0.78
N THR A 105 -4.78 1.81 1.70
CA THR A 105 -6.22 1.69 1.93
C THR A 105 -7.01 2.07 0.67
N GLN A 106 -6.60 3.13 -0.02
CA GLN A 106 -7.26 3.55 -1.25
C GLN A 106 -7.17 2.47 -2.33
N HIS A 107 -6.02 1.84 -2.48
CA HIS A 107 -5.87 0.73 -3.43
C HIS A 107 -6.70 -0.49 -3.03
N ILE A 108 -6.86 -0.77 -1.73
CA ILE A 108 -7.73 -1.84 -1.25
C ILE A 108 -9.19 -1.54 -1.63
N ARG A 109 -9.64 -0.30 -1.47
CA ARG A 109 -11.00 0.11 -1.90
C ARG A 109 -11.20 -0.13 -3.39
N GLN A 110 -10.18 0.20 -4.19
CA GLN A 110 -10.20 -0.03 -5.64
C GLN A 110 -10.33 -1.52 -5.97
N LEU A 111 -9.54 -2.36 -5.30
CA LEU A 111 -9.59 -3.80 -5.49
C LEU A 111 -10.94 -4.39 -5.10
N GLN A 112 -11.51 -3.96 -3.98
CA GLN A 112 -12.85 -4.40 -3.56
C GLN A 112 -13.91 -4.01 -4.59
N SER A 113 -13.85 -2.79 -5.12
CA SER A 113 -14.76 -2.33 -6.15
C SER A 113 -14.65 -3.17 -7.43
N LEU A 114 -13.44 -3.51 -7.84
CA LEU A 114 -13.21 -4.35 -9.02
C LEU A 114 -13.77 -5.75 -8.83
N LEU A 115 -13.58 -6.33 -7.65
CA LEU A 115 -14.14 -7.65 -7.34
C LEU A 115 -15.67 -7.63 -7.34
N GLU A 116 -16.28 -6.58 -6.80
CA GLU A 116 -17.74 -6.41 -6.84
C GLU A 116 -18.26 -6.35 -8.27
N ASN A 117 -17.57 -5.63 -9.14
CA ASN A 117 -17.94 -5.53 -10.56
C ASN A 117 -17.84 -6.87 -11.29
N LEU A 118 -16.99 -7.77 -10.83
CA LEU A 118 -16.86 -9.12 -11.34
C LEU A 118 -17.78 -10.11 -10.63
N GLU A 119 -18.64 -9.62 -9.73
CA GLU A 119 -19.54 -10.44 -8.92
C GLU A 119 -18.79 -11.45 -8.04
N ILE A 120 -17.56 -11.09 -7.64
CA ILE A 120 -16.75 -11.88 -6.71
C ILE A 120 -16.83 -11.21 -5.34
N LYS A 121 -17.35 -11.95 -4.36
CA LYS A 121 -17.45 -11.44 -3.00
C LYS A 121 -16.09 -11.57 -2.29
N PRO A 122 -15.50 -10.46 -1.82
CA PRO A 122 -14.30 -10.53 -1.01
C PRO A 122 -14.54 -11.31 0.29
N GLY A 123 -13.52 -11.99 0.79
CA GLY A 123 -13.61 -12.70 2.07
C GLY A 123 -13.83 -11.74 3.24
N GLU A 124 -13.12 -10.62 3.21
CA GLU A 124 -13.29 -9.52 4.15
C GLU A 124 -13.29 -8.21 3.38
N ILE A 125 -14.03 -7.24 3.89
CA ILE A 125 -14.01 -5.88 3.33
C ILE A 125 -13.50 -4.92 4.41
N ILE A 126 -12.81 -3.87 3.94
CA ILE A 126 -12.34 -2.85 4.85
C ILE A 126 -13.54 -2.08 5.41
N SER A 127 -13.59 -1.93 6.73
CA SER A 127 -14.72 -1.32 7.41
C SER A 127 -14.58 0.20 7.51
N ASN A 128 -15.71 0.89 7.74
CA ASN A 128 -15.69 2.33 8.00
C ASN A 128 -14.87 2.66 9.24
N GLU A 129 -14.89 1.79 10.23
CA GLU A 129 -14.11 1.95 11.46
C GLU A 129 -12.60 1.93 11.16
N GLN A 130 -12.17 1.02 10.30
CA GLN A 130 -10.75 0.94 9.89
C GLN A 130 -10.31 2.14 9.07
N MET A 131 -11.22 2.77 8.31
CA MET A 131 -10.93 3.94 7.49
C MET A 131 -11.08 5.26 8.23
N LYS A 132 -11.64 5.24 9.42
CA LYS A 132 -11.91 6.44 10.21
C LYS A 132 -10.63 7.23 10.48
N GLY A 133 -10.67 8.52 10.21
CA GLY A 133 -9.54 9.41 10.44
C GLY A 133 -8.53 9.46 9.31
N LEU A 134 -8.66 8.61 8.30
CA LEU A 134 -7.78 8.65 7.13
C LEU A 134 -8.31 9.68 6.12
N PRO A 135 -7.42 10.47 5.51
CA PRO A 135 -7.82 11.49 4.53
C PRO A 135 -8.11 10.86 3.16
N LEU A 136 -9.07 9.95 3.12
CA LEU A 136 -9.47 9.26 1.89
C LEU A 136 -10.40 10.13 1.06
N THR A 137 -10.29 10.01 -0.26
CA THR A 137 -11.22 10.66 -1.18
C THR A 137 -12.58 9.98 -1.12
N GLN A 138 -13.65 10.71 -1.46
CA GLN A 138 -14.97 10.10 -1.58
C GLN A 138 -15.03 9.11 -2.74
N GLU A 139 -14.36 9.45 -3.82
CA GLU A 139 -14.33 8.63 -5.02
C GLU A 139 -13.32 7.49 -4.86
N ILE A 140 -13.71 6.30 -5.30
CA ILE A 140 -12.86 5.11 -5.27
C ILE A 140 -11.79 5.22 -6.34
N TRP A 141 -12.16 5.73 -7.52
CA TRP A 141 -11.24 5.96 -8.63
C TRP A 141 -11.10 7.46 -8.85
N ASP A 142 -9.91 7.97 -8.64
CA ASP A 142 -9.59 9.36 -8.98
C ASP A 142 -8.79 9.39 -10.28
N GLU A 143 -8.62 10.59 -10.81
CA GLU A 143 -7.84 10.79 -12.02
C GLU A 143 -6.35 10.89 -11.75
N GLN A 144 -5.97 10.96 -10.50
CA GLN A 144 -4.57 11.06 -10.13
C GLN A 144 -3.86 9.74 -10.40
N LYS A 145 -2.71 9.84 -11.00
CA LYS A 145 -1.85 8.68 -11.21
C LYS A 145 -1.18 8.33 -9.87
N MET A 146 -1.45 7.17 -9.44
CA MET A 146 -0.92 6.67 -8.18
C MET A 146 0.24 5.76 -8.43
#